data_8a1bcb9376d2188de85c19f2e5dcc441
#
_entry.id   8a1bcb9376d2188de85c19f2e5dcc441
#
_cell.length_a   1.000
_cell.length_b   1.000
_cell.length_c   1.000
_cell.angle_alpha   90.00
_cell.angle_beta   90.00
_cell.angle_gamma   90.00
#
_symmetry.space_group_name_H-M   'P 1'
#
loop_
_entity.id
_entity.type
_entity.pdbx_description
1 polymer ?
#
loop_
_entity_poly.entity_id
_entity_poly.type
_entity_poly.pdbx_seq_one_letter_code
_entity_poly.pdbx_strand_id
1 'polypeptide(L)'
;MQGIASKKVETTLDRARRGAGVSREEASALAEAASLEKLLEAASEVRSQGKGKVVSYSKKVFIPLTTLCRDYCSYCTFRKDPGQPGAQFMTPGEVLALAEQGRRAGCKEALFSLGDQPERIFPEAREFLDRQGHARTLDYLAAMCELVLERTGLLPHANPGVMDGAALDKLKESNASVGLMLETVSVRLMRDGLPHASAPDKVPSLRLRTMEEAGKRSIAFTTGILIGIGETIEERIDSLLAIREMHENYGHIQEVIVQNFRAKPDIPMAHHLEPSLEEMLRTLAVARLILGAEMNLQAPPNLSYEDFPRLLDAGINDWGGISPVTRDFINPEAAWPQIAKLQEETEARGFVLRERLALYPEFVRREHFVSAPVRKKMNALARADGFAAR
;
A
#
# COMPACT_ATOMS: atom_id res chain seq x y z
N MET A 1 -22.12 19.11 28.63
CA MET A 1 -21.88 18.47 27.30
C MET A 1 -20.56 17.69 27.25
N GLN A 2 -19.45 18.20 27.78
CA GLN A 2 -18.14 17.48 27.79
C GLN A 2 -18.18 16.11 28.48
N GLY A 3 -18.89 15.95 29.63
CA GLY A 3 -18.97 14.66 30.34
C GLY A 3 -19.72 13.55 29.58
N ILE A 4 -20.71 13.89 28.74
CA ILE A 4 -21.46 12.92 27.93
C ILE A 4 -20.63 12.47 26.73
N ALA A 5 -19.89 13.38 26.07
CA ALA A 5 -18.98 13.05 24.98
C ALA A 5 -17.85 12.14 25.44
N SER A 6 -17.23 12.42 26.60
CA SER A 6 -16.18 11.59 27.20
C SER A 6 -16.69 10.17 27.51
N LYS A 7 -17.88 10.02 28.10
CA LYS A 7 -18.48 8.71 28.40
C LYS A 7 -18.78 7.90 27.11
N LYS A 8 -19.23 8.57 26.06
CA LYS A 8 -19.48 7.91 24.76
C LYS A 8 -18.18 7.39 24.16
N VAL A 9 -17.11 8.18 24.18
CA VAL A 9 -15.77 7.78 23.70
C VAL A 9 -15.27 6.54 24.46
N GLU A 10 -15.30 6.54 25.79
CA GLU A 10 -14.88 5.39 26.61
C GLU A 10 -15.70 4.14 26.28
N THR A 11 -17.01 4.26 26.18
CA THR A 11 -17.88 3.13 25.82
C THR A 11 -17.54 2.57 24.45
N THR A 12 -17.22 3.43 23.48
CA THR A 12 -16.82 3.01 22.13
C THR A 12 -15.47 2.30 22.14
N LEU A 13 -14.47 2.80 22.89
CA LEU A 13 -13.17 2.14 23.03
C LEU A 13 -13.34 0.75 23.66
N ASP A 14 -14.14 0.62 24.70
CA ASP A 14 -14.41 -0.68 25.37
C ASP A 14 -15.12 -1.68 24.46
N ARG A 15 -16.01 -1.21 23.60
CA ARG A 15 -16.68 -2.06 22.59
C ARG A 15 -15.71 -2.50 21.51
N ALA A 16 -14.89 -1.59 21.00
CA ALA A 16 -13.88 -1.89 19.99
C ALA A 16 -12.85 -2.91 20.52
N ARG A 17 -12.38 -2.79 21.76
CA ARG A 17 -11.52 -3.79 22.44
C ARG A 17 -12.15 -5.18 22.48
N ARG A 18 -13.48 -5.29 22.55
CA ARG A 18 -14.21 -6.56 22.50
C ARG A 18 -14.55 -7.05 21.10
N GLY A 19 -13.97 -6.44 20.07
CA GLY A 19 -14.16 -6.82 18.66
C GLY A 19 -15.44 -6.30 18.01
N ALA A 20 -16.18 -5.39 18.67
CA ALA A 20 -17.32 -4.76 18.04
C ALA A 20 -16.86 -3.74 16.97
N GLY A 21 -17.51 -3.76 15.81
CA GLY A 21 -17.25 -2.78 14.76
C GLY A 21 -17.53 -1.35 15.22
N VAL A 22 -16.73 -0.42 14.73
CA VAL A 22 -16.88 1.02 15.00
C VAL A 22 -17.69 1.66 13.87
N SER A 23 -18.75 2.41 14.21
CA SER A 23 -19.56 3.15 13.24
C SER A 23 -18.83 4.42 12.78
N ARG A 24 -19.36 5.06 11.74
CA ARG A 24 -18.81 6.33 11.21
C ARG A 24 -18.80 7.42 12.29
N GLU A 25 -19.91 7.60 12.99
CA GLU A 25 -20.07 8.62 14.05
C GLU A 25 -19.16 8.32 15.26
N GLU A 26 -18.99 7.05 15.58
CA GLU A 26 -18.09 6.61 16.65
C GLU A 26 -16.62 6.86 16.26
N ALA A 27 -16.23 6.55 15.01
CA ALA A 27 -14.89 6.80 14.50
C ALA A 27 -14.55 8.31 14.48
N SER A 28 -15.50 9.17 14.10
CA SER A 28 -15.35 10.63 14.15
C SER A 28 -15.13 11.11 15.58
N ALA A 29 -15.97 10.63 16.51
CA ALA A 29 -15.83 10.99 17.93
C ALA A 29 -14.49 10.51 18.55
N LEU A 30 -14.00 9.34 18.16
CA LEU A 30 -12.68 8.83 18.56
C LEU A 30 -11.55 9.69 18.00
N ALA A 31 -11.62 10.05 16.72
CA ALA A 31 -10.59 10.85 16.05
C ALA A 31 -10.48 12.27 16.65
N GLU A 32 -11.58 12.86 17.06
CA GLU A 32 -11.63 14.23 17.55
C GLU A 32 -11.46 14.36 19.07
N ALA A 33 -12.13 13.49 19.83
CA ALA A 33 -12.34 13.69 21.28
C ALA A 33 -11.57 12.71 22.18
N ALA A 34 -11.09 11.57 21.67
CA ALA A 34 -10.32 10.63 22.48
C ALA A 34 -8.93 11.18 22.82
N SER A 35 -8.46 10.98 24.07
CA SER A 35 -7.04 11.23 24.35
C SER A 35 -6.18 10.30 23.50
N LEU A 36 -5.03 10.79 23.00
CA LEU A 36 -4.15 9.98 22.17
C LEU A 36 -3.71 8.71 22.89
N GLU A 37 -3.33 8.81 24.16
CA GLU A 37 -2.89 7.67 24.97
C GLU A 37 -3.93 6.54 25.01
N LYS A 38 -5.19 6.83 25.35
CA LYS A 38 -6.27 5.83 25.39
C LYS A 38 -6.59 5.24 24.03
N LEU A 39 -6.46 6.05 22.97
CA LEU A 39 -6.69 5.60 21.62
C LEU A 39 -5.60 4.62 21.18
N LEU A 40 -4.33 4.92 21.46
CA LEU A 40 -3.18 4.04 21.18
C LEU A 40 -3.28 2.74 21.98
N GLU A 41 -3.61 2.81 23.27
CA GLU A 41 -3.82 1.64 24.11
C GLU A 41 -4.88 0.70 23.51
N ALA A 42 -6.06 1.22 23.16
CA ALA A 42 -7.12 0.43 22.56
C ALA A 42 -6.71 -0.19 21.20
N ALA A 43 -6.03 0.58 20.34
CA ALA A 43 -5.55 0.10 19.05
C ALA A 43 -4.49 -1.01 19.20
N SER A 44 -3.57 -0.85 20.15
CA SER A 44 -2.55 -1.86 20.48
C SER A 44 -3.18 -3.15 21.01
N GLU A 45 -4.19 -3.06 21.87
CA GLU A 45 -4.92 -4.23 22.37
C GLU A 45 -5.66 -4.96 21.23
N VAL A 46 -6.41 -4.23 20.41
CA VAL A 46 -7.13 -4.82 19.25
C VAL A 46 -6.15 -5.49 18.30
N ARG A 47 -5.04 -4.85 17.96
CA ARG A 47 -3.99 -5.43 17.12
C ARG A 47 -3.44 -6.71 17.74
N SER A 48 -3.21 -6.73 19.06
CA SER A 48 -2.61 -7.88 19.75
C SER A 48 -3.52 -9.12 19.77
N GLN A 49 -4.85 -8.92 19.72
CA GLN A 49 -5.82 -10.01 19.63
C GLN A 49 -5.71 -10.79 18.32
N GLY A 50 -5.54 -10.09 17.18
CA GLY A 50 -5.46 -10.75 15.87
C GLY A 50 -4.03 -11.09 15.42
N LYS A 51 -3.06 -10.24 15.73
CA LYS A 51 -1.69 -10.34 15.21
C LYS A 51 -0.63 -10.73 16.27
N GLY A 52 -1.01 -10.84 17.52
CA GLY A 52 -0.11 -11.19 18.61
C GLY A 52 1.09 -10.23 18.69
N LYS A 53 2.30 -10.76 18.82
CA LYS A 53 3.55 -9.98 18.89
C LYS A 53 4.31 -9.90 17.56
N VAL A 54 3.74 -10.40 16.47
CA VAL A 54 4.42 -10.42 15.17
C VAL A 54 4.20 -9.10 14.43
N VAL A 55 5.29 -8.54 13.94
CA VAL A 55 5.33 -7.44 12.97
C VAL A 55 6.04 -7.96 11.74
N SER A 56 5.47 -7.73 10.57
CA SER A 56 6.05 -8.24 9.34
C SER A 56 6.64 -7.13 8.45
N TYR A 57 7.44 -7.57 7.49
CA TYR A 57 7.94 -6.76 6.38
C TYR A 57 8.15 -7.66 5.17
N SER A 58 8.14 -7.11 3.97
CA SER A 58 8.55 -7.81 2.75
C SER A 58 9.92 -7.33 2.28
N LYS A 59 10.83 -8.24 1.95
CA LYS A 59 12.10 -7.92 1.32
C LYS A 59 11.93 -7.91 -0.19
N LYS A 60 11.89 -6.72 -0.79
CA LYS A 60 11.54 -6.52 -2.20
C LYS A 60 12.63 -5.86 -3.03
N VAL A 61 12.56 -6.03 -4.34
CA VAL A 61 13.16 -5.12 -5.32
C VAL A 61 12.05 -4.25 -5.92
N PHE A 62 12.27 -2.93 -5.95
CA PHE A 62 11.32 -1.98 -6.52
C PHE A 62 11.66 -1.76 -8.00
N ILE A 63 10.74 -2.10 -8.91
CA ILE A 63 10.90 -1.98 -10.35
C ILE A 63 10.00 -0.83 -10.87
N PRO A 64 10.58 0.34 -11.18
CA PRO A 64 9.83 1.49 -11.69
C PRO A 64 9.63 1.32 -13.21
N LEU A 65 8.68 0.48 -13.63
CA LEU A 65 8.52 0.05 -15.02
C LEU A 65 8.43 1.22 -16.00
N THR A 66 7.64 2.25 -15.66
CA THR A 66 7.65 3.54 -16.35
C THR A 66 7.35 4.67 -15.39
N THR A 67 8.05 5.79 -15.55
CA THR A 67 7.79 7.03 -14.84
C THR A 67 6.84 7.96 -15.61
N LEU A 68 6.53 7.63 -16.87
CA LEU A 68 5.52 8.34 -17.64
C LEU A 68 4.14 8.02 -17.09
N CYS A 69 3.34 9.04 -16.82
CA CYS A 69 2.02 8.90 -16.19
C CYS A 69 1.04 9.94 -16.74
N ARG A 70 -0.19 9.56 -17.00
CA ARG A 70 -1.23 10.51 -17.41
C ARG A 70 -1.81 11.33 -16.25
N ASP A 71 -1.62 10.90 -15.00
CA ASP A 71 -2.07 11.62 -13.82
C ASP A 71 -1.04 12.66 -13.38
N TYR A 72 -1.50 13.88 -13.15
CA TYR A 72 -0.71 15.00 -12.64
C TYR A 72 -1.09 15.31 -11.18
N CYS A 73 -0.86 14.32 -10.29
CA CYS A 73 -1.11 14.49 -8.87
C CYS A 73 -0.16 15.53 -8.27
N SER A 74 -0.68 16.53 -7.56
CA SER A 74 0.12 17.65 -7.06
C SER A 74 1.18 17.29 -6.02
N TYR A 75 1.11 16.11 -5.44
CA TYR A 75 2.05 15.58 -4.45
C TYR A 75 3.07 14.57 -5.03
N CYS A 76 2.98 14.22 -6.32
CA CYS A 76 3.76 13.13 -6.90
C CYS A 76 5.08 13.61 -7.51
N THR A 77 6.20 13.06 -7.05
CA THR A 77 7.53 13.29 -7.65
C THR A 77 7.97 12.16 -8.59
N PHE A 78 7.28 11.02 -8.56
CA PHE A 78 7.59 9.85 -9.39
C PHE A 78 7.33 10.10 -10.87
N ARG A 79 6.21 10.78 -11.18
CA ARG A 79 5.80 11.09 -12.54
C ARG A 79 6.82 12.00 -13.24
N LYS A 80 7.13 11.67 -14.52
CA LYS A 80 7.93 12.49 -15.44
C LYS A 80 7.22 12.62 -16.77
N ASP A 81 7.41 13.76 -17.45
CA ASP A 81 7.04 13.92 -18.85
C ASP A 81 8.16 13.37 -19.76
N PRO A 82 7.83 12.97 -20.99
CA PRO A 82 8.85 12.60 -21.98
C PRO A 82 9.93 13.70 -22.12
N GLY A 83 11.20 13.27 -22.15
CA GLY A 83 12.34 14.18 -22.22
C GLY A 83 12.79 14.81 -20.92
N GLN A 84 12.05 14.69 -19.83
CA GLN A 84 12.52 15.12 -18.51
C GLN A 84 13.58 14.17 -17.93
N PRO A 85 14.52 14.67 -17.10
CA PRO A 85 15.44 13.81 -16.38
C PRO A 85 14.71 12.75 -15.56
N GLY A 86 15.08 11.48 -15.76
CA GLY A 86 14.43 10.35 -15.11
C GLY A 86 13.15 9.85 -15.79
N ALA A 87 12.74 10.45 -16.92
CA ALA A 87 11.70 9.88 -17.75
C ALA A 87 12.19 8.55 -18.35
N GLN A 88 11.44 7.48 -18.10
CA GLN A 88 11.84 6.15 -18.58
C GLN A 88 10.64 5.25 -18.86
N PHE A 89 10.86 4.29 -19.73
CA PHE A 89 10.08 3.07 -19.89
C PHE A 89 11.08 1.91 -19.98
N MET A 90 11.09 1.02 -18.99
CA MET A 90 12.09 -0.06 -18.91
C MET A 90 11.85 -1.11 -19.97
N THR A 91 12.92 -1.53 -20.64
CA THR A 91 12.95 -2.68 -21.56
C THR A 91 12.93 -4.00 -20.78
N PRO A 92 12.57 -5.14 -21.41
CA PRO A 92 12.60 -6.46 -20.76
C PRO A 92 13.98 -6.80 -20.18
N GLY A 93 15.06 -6.39 -20.85
CA GLY A 93 16.43 -6.61 -20.38
C GLY A 93 16.73 -5.84 -19.09
N GLU A 94 16.31 -4.58 -19.00
CA GLU A 94 16.50 -3.75 -17.80
C GLU A 94 15.68 -4.25 -16.63
N VAL A 95 14.41 -4.65 -16.87
CA VAL A 95 13.55 -5.27 -15.86
C VAL A 95 14.19 -6.53 -15.29
N LEU A 96 14.66 -7.42 -16.18
CA LEU A 96 15.28 -8.67 -15.75
C LEU A 96 16.61 -8.45 -15.00
N ALA A 97 17.43 -7.50 -15.45
CA ALA A 97 18.68 -7.17 -14.78
C ALA A 97 18.44 -6.66 -13.36
N LEU A 98 17.45 -5.81 -13.16
CA LEU A 98 17.10 -5.29 -11.84
C LEU A 98 16.48 -6.36 -10.95
N ALA A 99 15.57 -7.19 -11.49
CA ALA A 99 14.98 -8.32 -10.77
C ALA A 99 16.05 -9.32 -10.30
N GLU A 100 17.06 -9.60 -11.16
CA GLU A 100 18.16 -10.50 -10.82
C GLU A 100 19.08 -9.93 -9.72
N GLN A 101 19.29 -8.59 -9.68
CA GLN A 101 19.97 -7.95 -8.55
C GLN A 101 19.18 -8.16 -7.24
N GLY A 102 17.86 -7.98 -7.29
CA GLY A 102 16.98 -8.25 -6.14
C GLY A 102 17.07 -9.70 -5.68
N ARG A 103 17.03 -10.67 -6.61
CA ARG A 103 17.16 -12.09 -6.31
C ARG A 103 18.50 -12.40 -5.61
N ARG A 104 19.61 -11.86 -6.10
CA ARG A 104 20.95 -12.02 -5.49
C ARG A 104 21.05 -11.39 -4.11
N ALA A 105 20.33 -10.30 -3.87
CA ALA A 105 20.24 -9.68 -2.55
C ALA A 105 19.28 -10.42 -1.59
N GLY A 106 18.67 -11.54 -2.03
CA GLY A 106 17.74 -12.34 -1.23
C GLY A 106 16.33 -11.75 -1.13
N CYS A 107 15.94 -10.87 -2.04
CA CYS A 107 14.55 -10.45 -2.16
C CYS A 107 13.67 -11.64 -2.57
N LYS A 108 12.40 -11.60 -2.18
CA LYS A 108 11.39 -12.59 -2.56
C LYS A 108 10.24 -11.98 -3.35
N GLU A 109 10.13 -10.66 -3.31
CA GLU A 109 9.12 -9.86 -4.00
C GLU A 109 9.75 -8.98 -5.07
N ALA A 110 9.10 -8.88 -6.23
CA ALA A 110 9.35 -7.88 -7.25
C ALA A 110 8.15 -6.92 -7.31
N LEU A 111 8.30 -5.73 -6.69
CA LEU A 111 7.26 -4.70 -6.74
C LEU A 111 7.38 -3.91 -8.03
N PHE A 112 6.39 -4.04 -8.90
CA PHE A 112 6.21 -3.18 -10.05
C PHE A 112 5.36 -1.97 -9.68
N SER A 113 5.96 -0.79 -9.72
CA SER A 113 5.25 0.48 -9.60
C SER A 113 5.48 1.29 -10.86
N LEU A 114 4.46 1.97 -11.34
CA LEU A 114 4.50 2.65 -12.63
C LEU A 114 3.49 3.79 -12.71
N GLY A 115 3.69 4.67 -13.69
CA GLY A 115 2.70 5.68 -14.03
C GLY A 115 1.50 5.04 -14.72
N ASP A 116 0.33 5.62 -14.51
CA ASP A 116 -0.95 5.12 -15.03
C ASP A 116 -1.11 5.46 -16.50
N GLN A 117 -1.31 4.46 -17.35
CA GLN A 117 -1.70 4.47 -18.76
C GLN A 117 -1.11 5.62 -19.59
N PRO A 118 0.23 5.80 -19.62
CA PRO A 118 0.88 6.91 -20.32
C PRO A 118 0.61 6.91 -21.84
N GLU A 119 0.35 5.76 -22.45
CA GLU A 119 0.01 5.61 -23.85
C GLU A 119 -1.24 6.41 -24.26
N ARG A 120 -2.09 6.79 -23.31
CA ARG A 120 -3.28 7.58 -23.62
C ARG A 120 -2.98 9.03 -23.97
N ILE A 121 -1.85 9.57 -23.49
CA ILE A 121 -1.48 10.97 -23.70
C ILE A 121 -0.14 11.15 -24.40
N PHE A 122 0.83 10.22 -24.24
CA PHE A 122 2.17 10.35 -24.78
C PHE A 122 2.40 9.46 -26.01
N PRO A 123 2.73 10.05 -27.18
CA PRO A 123 3.16 9.30 -28.38
C PRO A 123 4.36 8.39 -28.10
N GLU A 124 5.33 8.87 -27.32
CA GLU A 124 6.55 8.14 -26.98
C GLU A 124 6.26 6.84 -26.22
N ALA A 125 5.24 6.86 -25.36
CA ALA A 125 4.80 5.66 -24.67
C ALA A 125 4.15 4.65 -25.64
N ARG A 126 3.34 5.12 -26.60
CA ARG A 126 2.76 4.26 -27.65
C ARG A 126 3.86 3.65 -28.54
N GLU A 127 4.80 4.46 -29.01
CA GLU A 127 5.91 3.98 -29.83
C GLU A 127 6.78 2.96 -29.10
N PHE A 128 7.01 3.14 -27.78
CA PHE A 128 7.72 2.15 -26.98
C PHE A 128 6.93 0.85 -26.95
N LEU A 129 5.65 0.89 -26.60
CA LEU A 129 4.79 -0.29 -26.49
C LEU A 129 4.68 -1.03 -27.84
N ASP A 130 4.51 -0.30 -28.94
CA ASP A 130 4.45 -0.89 -30.29
C ASP A 130 5.73 -1.66 -30.62
N ARG A 131 6.91 -1.09 -30.30
CA ARG A 131 8.21 -1.78 -30.47
C ARG A 131 8.32 -3.06 -29.60
N GLN A 132 7.62 -3.09 -28.46
CA GLN A 132 7.57 -4.27 -27.58
C GLN A 132 6.42 -5.23 -27.95
N GLY A 133 5.59 -4.91 -28.95
CA GLY A 133 4.46 -5.74 -29.38
C GLY A 133 3.22 -5.66 -28.50
N HIS A 134 3.05 -4.57 -27.76
CA HIS A 134 1.92 -4.36 -26.84
C HIS A 134 1.16 -3.08 -27.17
N ALA A 135 -0.17 -3.13 -27.02
CA ALA A 135 -1.03 -1.95 -27.22
C ALA A 135 -1.21 -1.11 -25.95
N ARG A 136 -1.09 -1.72 -24.76
CA ARG A 136 -1.33 -1.06 -23.47
C ARG A 136 -0.19 -1.31 -22.50
N THR A 137 0.08 -0.33 -21.65
CA THR A 137 1.02 -0.46 -20.53
C THR A 137 0.66 -1.63 -19.61
N LEU A 138 -0.62 -1.89 -19.37
CA LEU A 138 -1.07 -3.01 -18.53
C LEU A 138 -0.74 -4.38 -19.15
N ASP A 139 -0.81 -4.52 -20.47
CA ASP A 139 -0.43 -5.77 -21.17
C ASP A 139 1.09 -5.99 -21.10
N TYR A 140 1.86 -4.92 -21.29
CA TYR A 140 3.33 -4.97 -21.14
C TYR A 140 3.74 -5.31 -19.69
N LEU A 141 3.08 -4.70 -18.71
CA LEU A 141 3.30 -5.03 -17.30
C LEU A 141 3.07 -6.52 -17.01
N ALA A 142 1.95 -7.08 -17.49
CA ALA A 142 1.66 -8.51 -17.31
C ALA A 142 2.77 -9.40 -17.90
N ALA A 143 3.27 -9.07 -19.11
CA ALA A 143 4.38 -9.79 -19.72
C ALA A 143 5.70 -9.65 -18.92
N MET A 144 5.96 -8.48 -18.33
CA MET A 144 7.14 -8.28 -17.47
C MET A 144 7.04 -9.02 -16.13
N CYS A 145 5.84 -9.09 -15.55
CA CYS A 145 5.59 -9.88 -14.36
C CYS A 145 5.82 -11.38 -14.62
N GLU A 146 5.30 -11.90 -15.74
CA GLU A 146 5.53 -13.28 -16.15
C GLU A 146 7.02 -13.56 -16.35
N LEU A 147 7.73 -12.70 -17.10
CA LEU A 147 9.17 -12.78 -17.32
C LEU A 147 9.96 -12.88 -16.01
N VAL A 148 9.65 -12.01 -15.05
CA VAL A 148 10.32 -12.00 -13.72
C VAL A 148 10.00 -13.25 -12.93
N LEU A 149 8.74 -13.66 -12.86
CA LEU A 149 8.32 -14.88 -12.15
C LEU A 149 9.05 -16.12 -12.70
N GLU A 150 9.10 -16.26 -14.00
CA GLU A 150 9.72 -17.42 -14.66
C GLU A 150 11.25 -17.44 -14.51
N ARG A 151 11.90 -16.32 -14.79
CA ARG A 151 13.36 -16.24 -14.92
C ARG A 151 14.08 -16.10 -13.58
N THR A 152 13.45 -15.45 -12.60
CA THR A 152 14.10 -15.19 -11.30
C THR A 152 13.46 -15.95 -10.13
N GLY A 153 12.19 -16.31 -10.25
CA GLY A 153 11.40 -16.90 -9.18
C GLY A 153 10.95 -15.91 -8.11
N LEU A 154 11.25 -14.61 -8.25
CA LEU A 154 10.65 -13.57 -7.42
C LEU A 154 9.14 -13.55 -7.63
N LEU A 155 8.39 -13.24 -6.58
CA LEU A 155 6.94 -13.10 -6.63
C LEU A 155 6.57 -11.67 -7.06
N PRO A 156 5.98 -11.46 -8.24
CA PRO A 156 5.54 -10.13 -8.63
C PRO A 156 4.38 -9.63 -7.78
N HIS A 157 4.43 -8.34 -7.47
CA HIS A 157 3.35 -7.52 -6.95
C HIS A 157 3.21 -6.30 -7.86
N ALA A 158 2.08 -6.18 -8.55
CA ALA A 158 1.85 -5.09 -9.49
C ALA A 158 0.97 -3.99 -8.89
N ASN A 159 1.42 -2.73 -8.99
CA ASN A 159 0.69 -1.54 -8.54
C ASN A 159 0.59 -0.51 -9.69
N PRO A 160 -0.24 -0.77 -10.73
CA PRO A 160 -0.25 0.01 -11.96
C PRO A 160 -1.28 1.15 -12.01
N GLY A 161 -2.05 1.39 -10.94
CA GLY A 161 -3.18 2.31 -11.00
C GLY A 161 -4.49 1.61 -11.35
N VAL A 162 -5.38 2.29 -12.08
CA VAL A 162 -6.73 1.79 -12.41
C VAL A 162 -6.65 0.64 -13.44
N MET A 163 -7.37 -0.44 -13.16
CA MET A 163 -7.39 -1.66 -13.96
C MET A 163 -8.83 -2.07 -14.32
N ASP A 164 -9.02 -2.56 -15.52
CA ASP A 164 -10.21 -3.29 -15.91
C ASP A 164 -10.12 -4.78 -15.57
N GLY A 165 -11.25 -5.50 -15.65
CA GLY A 165 -11.29 -6.92 -15.35
C GLY A 165 -10.35 -7.77 -16.21
N ALA A 166 -10.18 -7.42 -17.49
CA ALA A 166 -9.30 -8.15 -18.41
C ALA A 166 -7.82 -7.99 -18.03
N ALA A 167 -7.41 -6.79 -17.56
CA ALA A 167 -6.07 -6.56 -17.05
C ALA A 167 -5.82 -7.32 -15.74
N LEU A 168 -6.80 -7.33 -14.84
CA LEU A 168 -6.74 -8.09 -13.59
C LEU A 168 -6.64 -9.60 -13.84
N ASP A 169 -7.39 -10.14 -14.81
CA ASP A 169 -7.29 -11.55 -15.20
C ASP A 169 -5.88 -11.91 -15.67
N LYS A 170 -5.28 -11.07 -16.54
CA LYS A 170 -3.89 -11.28 -17.00
C LYS A 170 -2.86 -11.18 -15.87
N LEU A 171 -3.00 -10.17 -15.00
CA LEU A 171 -2.08 -9.98 -13.89
C LEU A 171 -2.15 -11.14 -12.88
N LYS A 172 -3.34 -11.70 -12.64
CA LYS A 172 -3.51 -12.85 -11.74
C LYS A 172 -2.66 -14.05 -12.13
N GLU A 173 -2.38 -14.26 -13.42
CA GLU A 173 -1.62 -15.41 -13.90
C GLU A 173 -0.17 -15.43 -13.40
N SER A 174 0.43 -14.24 -13.20
CA SER A 174 1.85 -14.11 -12.83
C SER A 174 2.11 -13.35 -11.54
N ASN A 175 1.08 -12.73 -10.93
CA ASN A 175 1.25 -11.93 -9.71
C ASN A 175 0.79 -12.68 -8.47
N ALA A 176 1.56 -12.58 -7.40
CA ALA A 176 1.16 -13.06 -6.09
C ALA A 176 0.08 -12.17 -5.47
N SER A 177 0.19 -10.87 -5.68
CA SER A 177 -0.78 -9.86 -5.24
C SER A 177 -0.78 -8.68 -6.19
N VAL A 178 -1.84 -7.87 -6.13
CA VAL A 178 -1.98 -6.65 -6.90
C VAL A 178 -2.35 -5.51 -5.96
N GLY A 179 -2.00 -4.29 -6.28
CA GLY A 179 -2.28 -3.13 -5.44
C GLY A 179 -2.80 -1.92 -6.20
N LEU A 180 -3.55 -1.12 -5.49
CA LEU A 180 -3.98 0.22 -5.88
C LEU A 180 -4.29 0.99 -4.62
N MET A 181 -3.55 2.07 -4.34
CA MET A 181 -3.90 2.97 -3.23
C MET A 181 -5.22 3.66 -3.53
N LEU A 182 -6.24 3.51 -2.68
CA LEU A 182 -7.48 4.28 -2.79
C LEU A 182 -7.19 5.79 -2.68
N GLU A 183 -6.21 6.16 -1.90
CA GLU A 183 -5.83 7.51 -1.45
C GLU A 183 -6.92 8.14 -0.60
N THR A 184 -8.08 8.38 -1.18
CA THR A 184 -9.25 8.99 -0.54
C THR A 184 -10.53 8.73 -1.33
N VAL A 185 -11.67 8.74 -0.66
CA VAL A 185 -13.01 8.79 -1.32
C VAL A 185 -13.48 10.22 -1.58
N SER A 186 -12.67 11.22 -1.26
CA SER A 186 -13.03 12.64 -1.42
C SER A 186 -13.08 13.07 -2.88
N VAL A 187 -14.29 13.19 -3.44
CA VAL A 187 -14.49 13.81 -4.77
C VAL A 187 -14.11 15.29 -4.77
N ARG A 188 -14.08 15.93 -3.59
CA ARG A 188 -13.71 17.32 -3.42
C ARG A 188 -12.28 17.59 -3.90
N LEU A 189 -11.36 16.65 -3.66
CA LEU A 189 -9.95 16.77 -4.05
C LEU A 189 -9.73 16.73 -5.58
N MET A 190 -10.77 16.44 -6.37
CA MET A 190 -10.76 16.51 -7.84
C MET A 190 -11.03 17.93 -8.39
N ARG A 191 -11.40 18.90 -7.54
CA ARG A 191 -11.69 20.27 -7.98
C ARG A 191 -10.42 21.03 -8.36
N ASP A 192 -10.57 22.05 -9.22
CA ASP A 192 -9.46 22.90 -9.65
C ASP A 192 -8.66 23.45 -8.47
N GLY A 193 -7.35 23.43 -8.58
CA GLY A 193 -6.42 23.85 -7.55
C GLY A 193 -6.18 22.85 -6.42
N LEU A 194 -6.88 21.70 -6.41
CA LEU A 194 -6.72 20.64 -5.42
C LEU A 194 -5.88 19.44 -5.97
N PRO A 195 -5.36 18.58 -5.09
CA PRO A 195 -4.30 17.63 -5.44
C PRO A 195 -4.58 16.66 -6.59
N HIS A 196 -5.83 16.33 -6.85
CA HIS A 196 -6.25 15.40 -7.89
C HIS A 196 -6.90 16.08 -9.11
N ALA A 197 -6.90 17.42 -9.20
CA ALA A 197 -7.58 18.16 -10.27
C ALA A 197 -7.21 17.69 -11.69
N SER A 198 -5.94 17.35 -11.90
CA SER A 198 -5.42 16.89 -13.19
C SER A 198 -5.01 15.41 -13.16
N ALA A 199 -5.71 14.58 -12.38
CA ALA A 199 -5.41 13.17 -12.20
C ALA A 199 -6.68 12.31 -12.45
N PRO A 200 -7.02 12.03 -13.74
CA PRO A 200 -8.27 11.38 -14.11
C PRO A 200 -8.46 9.99 -13.50
N ASP A 201 -7.39 9.29 -13.15
CA ASP A 201 -7.46 7.97 -12.51
C ASP A 201 -7.55 8.01 -10.98
N LYS A 202 -7.51 9.22 -10.40
CA LYS A 202 -7.75 9.44 -8.96
C LYS A 202 -9.22 9.62 -8.61
N VAL A 203 -10.13 9.53 -9.59
CA VAL A 203 -11.58 9.51 -9.33
C VAL A 203 -11.93 8.33 -8.42
N PRO A 204 -12.49 8.57 -7.21
CA PRO A 204 -12.67 7.51 -6.21
C PRO A 204 -13.50 6.32 -6.71
N SER A 205 -14.55 6.57 -7.50
CA SER A 205 -15.40 5.50 -8.03
C SER A 205 -14.67 4.55 -8.99
N LEU A 206 -13.68 5.04 -9.75
CA LEU A 206 -12.85 4.19 -10.63
C LEU A 206 -11.92 3.29 -9.80
N ARG A 207 -11.36 3.83 -8.72
CA ARG A 207 -10.46 3.09 -7.83
C ARG A 207 -11.22 2.03 -7.02
N LEU A 208 -12.39 2.39 -6.47
CA LEU A 208 -13.28 1.45 -5.79
C LEU A 208 -13.74 0.33 -6.74
N ARG A 209 -14.07 0.66 -7.99
CA ARG A 209 -14.41 -0.34 -9.00
C ARG A 209 -13.26 -1.31 -9.29
N THR A 210 -12.03 -0.81 -9.38
CA THR A 210 -10.85 -1.68 -9.56
C THR A 210 -10.69 -2.65 -8.37
N MET A 211 -10.86 -2.16 -7.13
CA MET A 211 -10.81 -2.98 -5.93
C MET A 211 -11.91 -4.05 -5.93
N GLU A 212 -13.13 -3.67 -6.31
CA GLU A 212 -14.27 -4.59 -6.43
C GLU A 212 -14.01 -5.68 -7.47
N GLU A 213 -13.52 -5.30 -8.65
CA GLU A 213 -13.18 -6.24 -9.72
C GLU A 213 -12.06 -7.21 -9.31
N ALA A 214 -11.09 -6.76 -8.50
CA ALA A 214 -10.08 -7.64 -7.91
C ALA A 214 -10.70 -8.61 -6.89
N GLY A 215 -11.66 -8.15 -6.08
CA GLY A 215 -12.39 -8.99 -5.13
C GLY A 215 -13.18 -10.10 -5.81
N LYS A 216 -13.95 -9.77 -6.86
CA LYS A 216 -14.70 -10.76 -7.68
C LYS A 216 -13.80 -11.85 -8.26
N ARG A 217 -12.52 -11.55 -8.48
CA ARG A 217 -11.51 -12.45 -9.05
C ARG A 217 -10.67 -13.17 -8.00
N SER A 218 -10.94 -12.95 -6.72
CA SER A 218 -10.12 -13.45 -5.62
C SER A 218 -8.62 -13.15 -5.85
N ILE A 219 -8.28 -11.89 -6.03
CA ILE A 219 -6.90 -11.42 -6.10
C ILE A 219 -6.56 -10.82 -4.74
N ALA A 220 -5.49 -11.29 -4.09
CA ALA A 220 -4.99 -10.67 -2.87
C ALA A 220 -4.58 -9.22 -3.17
N PHE A 221 -5.24 -8.27 -2.49
CA PHE A 221 -5.18 -6.87 -2.89
C PHE A 221 -4.62 -5.98 -1.78
N THR A 222 -3.68 -5.12 -2.14
CA THR A 222 -3.13 -4.07 -1.27
C THR A 222 -3.77 -2.74 -1.63
N THR A 223 -4.26 -2.02 -0.62
CA THR A 223 -4.82 -0.68 -0.78
C THR A 223 -4.46 0.21 0.41
N GLY A 224 -4.96 1.42 0.45
CA GLY A 224 -4.72 2.32 1.58
C GLY A 224 -5.14 3.76 1.31
N ILE A 225 -4.86 4.60 2.29
CA ILE A 225 -5.14 6.03 2.25
C ILE A 225 -3.85 6.84 2.31
N LEU A 226 -3.87 8.03 1.70
CA LEU A 226 -2.81 9.03 1.80
C LEU A 226 -3.35 10.21 2.61
N ILE A 227 -2.69 10.52 3.73
CA ILE A 227 -3.09 11.61 4.61
C ILE A 227 -2.20 12.83 4.44
N GLY A 228 -2.77 14.01 4.68
CA GLY A 228 -2.06 15.30 4.60
C GLY A 228 -2.06 15.92 3.20
N ILE A 229 -2.94 15.48 2.31
CA ILE A 229 -3.11 16.08 0.97
C ILE A 229 -4.30 17.04 0.88
N GLY A 230 -4.87 17.42 2.03
CA GLY A 230 -6.02 18.37 2.14
C GLY A 230 -7.37 17.69 2.33
N GLU A 231 -7.40 16.40 2.58
CA GLU A 231 -8.59 15.65 3.01
C GLU A 231 -8.96 16.02 4.46
N THR A 232 -10.22 15.82 4.83
CA THR A 232 -10.70 15.99 6.21
C THR A 232 -10.61 14.67 6.99
N ILE A 233 -10.76 14.74 8.30
CA ILE A 233 -10.83 13.56 9.18
C ILE A 233 -11.98 12.66 8.76
N GLU A 234 -13.16 13.22 8.44
CA GLU A 234 -14.32 12.47 7.96
C GLU A 234 -14.03 11.76 6.64
N GLU A 235 -13.34 12.41 5.70
CA GLU A 235 -12.95 11.84 4.42
C GLU A 235 -11.96 10.68 4.59
N ARG A 236 -11.07 10.72 5.61
CA ARG A 236 -10.21 9.58 6.00
C ARG A 236 -11.03 8.42 6.52
N ILE A 237 -11.96 8.70 7.44
CA ILE A 237 -12.86 7.70 8.03
C ILE A 237 -13.72 7.05 6.95
N ASP A 238 -14.33 7.84 6.08
CA ASP A 238 -15.15 7.35 4.96
C ASP A 238 -14.33 6.45 4.03
N SER A 239 -13.06 6.79 3.78
CA SER A 239 -12.15 5.97 2.97
C SER A 239 -11.84 4.62 3.64
N LEU A 240 -11.58 4.61 4.96
CA LEU A 240 -11.32 3.38 5.71
C LEU A 240 -12.57 2.49 5.81
N LEU A 241 -13.75 3.09 5.96
CA LEU A 241 -15.03 2.37 5.96
C LEU A 241 -15.32 1.74 4.59
N ALA A 242 -15.04 2.44 3.49
CA ALA A 242 -15.19 1.90 2.14
C ALA A 242 -14.25 0.69 1.91
N ILE A 243 -13.00 0.77 2.41
CA ILE A 243 -12.06 -0.37 2.36
C ILE A 243 -12.55 -1.54 3.21
N ARG A 244 -13.07 -1.28 4.41
CA ARG A 244 -13.65 -2.32 5.29
C ARG A 244 -14.82 -3.02 4.61
N GLU A 245 -15.80 -2.28 4.10
CA GLU A 245 -16.95 -2.82 3.38
C GLU A 245 -16.52 -3.69 2.19
N MET A 246 -15.53 -3.24 1.43
CA MET A 246 -14.97 -4.00 0.32
C MET A 246 -14.36 -5.32 0.79
N HIS A 247 -13.64 -5.31 1.91
CA HIS A 247 -13.09 -6.54 2.50
C HIS A 247 -14.18 -7.47 3.05
N GLU A 248 -15.18 -6.93 3.72
CA GLU A 248 -16.31 -7.70 4.25
C GLU A 248 -17.06 -8.44 3.12
N ASN A 249 -17.22 -7.80 1.96
CA ASN A 249 -17.90 -8.37 0.81
C ASN A 249 -17.11 -9.47 0.08
N TYR A 250 -15.78 -9.34 -0.03
CA TYR A 250 -14.96 -10.22 -0.89
C TYR A 250 -13.81 -10.94 -0.16
N GLY A 251 -13.44 -10.53 1.03
CA GLY A 251 -12.36 -11.13 1.81
C GLY A 251 -10.97 -11.02 1.18
N HIS A 252 -10.74 -10.10 0.25
CA HIS A 252 -9.57 -10.05 -0.63
C HIS A 252 -8.54 -8.99 -0.27
N ILE A 253 -8.90 -7.97 0.53
CA ILE A 253 -7.94 -6.96 0.97
C ILE A 253 -6.98 -7.61 1.97
N GLN A 254 -5.73 -7.79 1.55
CA GLN A 254 -4.70 -8.39 2.40
C GLN A 254 -3.97 -7.37 3.26
N GLU A 255 -3.99 -6.08 2.89
CA GLU A 255 -3.20 -5.03 3.50
C GLU A 255 -3.86 -3.67 3.30
N VAL A 256 -3.90 -2.89 4.37
CA VAL A 256 -4.30 -1.48 4.32
C VAL A 256 -3.13 -0.61 4.77
N ILE A 257 -2.70 0.30 3.89
CA ILE A 257 -1.59 1.22 4.12
C ILE A 257 -2.15 2.57 4.56
N VAL A 258 -1.64 3.12 5.65
CA VAL A 258 -1.78 4.55 5.94
C VAL A 258 -0.46 5.21 5.64
N GLN A 259 -0.45 6.03 4.60
CA GLN A 259 0.73 6.75 4.15
C GLN A 259 0.57 8.24 4.46
N ASN A 260 1.60 8.87 5.01
CA ASN A 260 1.64 10.31 5.22
C ASN A 260 2.29 11.03 4.04
N PHE A 261 1.71 12.17 3.66
CA PHE A 261 2.31 13.08 2.69
C PHE A 261 3.66 13.62 3.20
N ARG A 262 4.61 13.73 2.27
CA ARG A 262 5.90 14.39 2.48
C ARG A 262 6.07 15.48 1.42
N ALA A 263 6.34 16.70 1.86
CA ALA A 263 6.61 17.82 0.96
C ALA A 263 7.98 17.63 0.26
N LYS A 264 8.04 17.95 -1.02
CA LYS A 264 9.24 17.84 -1.85
C LYS A 264 9.42 19.10 -2.67
N PRO A 265 10.65 19.55 -2.95
CA PRO A 265 10.89 20.85 -3.57
C PRO A 265 10.38 20.95 -5.02
N ASP A 266 10.24 19.82 -5.70
CA ASP A 266 9.92 19.73 -7.14
C ASP A 266 8.46 19.40 -7.43
N ILE A 267 7.57 19.50 -6.44
CA ILE A 267 6.14 19.23 -6.61
C ILE A 267 5.29 20.50 -6.36
N PRO A 268 4.08 20.61 -6.94
CA PRO A 268 3.17 21.73 -6.66
C PRO A 268 2.86 21.94 -5.18
N MET A 269 2.83 20.88 -4.37
CA MET A 269 2.58 20.92 -2.93
C MET A 269 3.85 21.09 -2.09
N ALA A 270 4.95 21.63 -2.64
CA ALA A 270 6.24 21.79 -1.94
C ALA A 270 6.16 22.54 -0.60
N HIS A 271 5.20 23.44 -0.46
CA HIS A 271 4.99 24.25 0.75
C HIS A 271 3.75 23.86 1.55
N HIS A 272 3.13 22.70 1.22
CA HIS A 272 1.98 22.20 1.96
C HIS A 272 2.45 21.59 3.28
N LEU A 273 1.67 21.79 4.35
CA LEU A 273 2.01 21.26 5.66
C LEU A 273 1.93 19.74 5.65
N GLU A 274 2.97 19.12 6.19
CA GLU A 274 2.99 17.66 6.40
C GLU A 274 2.16 17.30 7.63
N PRO A 275 1.54 16.10 7.66
CA PRO A 275 0.89 15.60 8.87
C PRO A 275 1.89 15.49 10.01
N SER A 276 1.47 15.91 11.20
CA SER A 276 2.27 15.68 12.41
C SER A 276 2.33 14.20 12.77
N LEU A 277 3.31 13.83 13.60
CA LEU A 277 3.38 12.46 14.14
C LEU A 277 2.12 12.12 14.95
N GLU A 278 1.57 13.06 15.74
CA GLU A 278 0.33 12.84 16.47
C GLU A 278 -0.83 12.54 15.53
N GLU A 279 -0.97 13.29 14.44
CA GLU A 279 -1.99 13.08 13.42
C GLU A 279 -1.86 11.71 12.76
N MET A 280 -0.64 11.28 12.46
CA MET A 280 -0.36 9.95 11.91
C MET A 280 -0.73 8.85 12.90
N LEU A 281 -0.30 8.96 14.17
CA LEU A 281 -0.61 8.00 15.23
C LEU A 281 -2.13 7.91 15.46
N ARG A 282 -2.81 9.04 15.53
CA ARG A 282 -4.27 9.11 15.69
C ARG A 282 -5.00 8.45 14.53
N THR A 283 -4.58 8.73 13.31
CA THR A 283 -5.16 8.11 12.09
C THR A 283 -4.96 6.61 12.08
N LEU A 284 -3.77 6.11 12.39
CA LEU A 284 -3.47 4.67 12.47
C LEU A 284 -4.30 3.98 13.54
N ALA A 285 -4.40 4.56 14.72
CA ALA A 285 -5.18 3.98 15.82
C ALA A 285 -6.67 3.90 15.45
N VAL A 286 -7.25 4.95 14.89
CA VAL A 286 -8.63 4.94 14.39
C VAL A 286 -8.79 3.91 13.26
N ALA A 287 -7.83 3.82 12.34
CA ALA A 287 -7.85 2.81 11.27
C ALA A 287 -7.86 1.39 11.84
N ARG A 288 -7.05 1.10 12.87
CA ARG A 288 -7.05 -0.21 13.55
C ARG A 288 -8.42 -0.52 14.16
N LEU A 289 -9.05 0.44 14.81
CA LEU A 289 -10.36 0.26 15.43
C LEU A 289 -11.49 0.09 14.42
N ILE A 290 -11.40 0.76 13.24
CA ILE A 290 -12.34 0.59 12.14
C ILE A 290 -12.16 -0.79 11.48
N LEU A 291 -10.93 -1.16 11.16
CA LEU A 291 -10.59 -2.34 10.36
C LEU A 291 -10.58 -3.65 11.17
N GLY A 292 -10.53 -3.55 12.52
CA GLY A 292 -10.56 -4.69 13.40
C GLY A 292 -9.20 -5.39 13.57
N ALA A 293 -9.20 -6.48 14.35
CA ALA A 293 -7.99 -7.17 14.80
C ALA A 293 -7.25 -7.91 13.67
N GLU A 294 -8.00 -8.50 12.73
CA GLU A 294 -7.45 -9.41 11.72
C GLU A 294 -6.86 -8.70 10.49
N MET A 295 -7.21 -7.43 10.24
CA MET A 295 -6.68 -6.70 9.10
C MET A 295 -5.19 -6.40 9.27
N ASN A 296 -4.40 -6.58 8.20
CA ASN A 296 -3.02 -6.11 8.20
C ASN A 296 -2.99 -4.61 7.94
N LEU A 297 -2.53 -3.88 8.93
CA LEU A 297 -2.37 -2.43 8.88
C LEU A 297 -0.88 -2.10 8.80
N GLN A 298 -0.52 -1.38 7.75
CA GLN A 298 0.84 -1.02 7.42
C GLN A 298 1.06 0.49 7.47
N ALA A 299 2.23 0.90 7.92
CA ALA A 299 2.74 2.26 7.75
C ALA A 299 4.21 2.22 7.30
N PRO A 300 4.59 2.99 6.25
CA PRO A 300 5.96 3.02 5.75
C PRO A 300 6.93 3.64 6.77
N PRO A 301 7.98 2.93 7.22
CA PRO A 301 8.88 3.42 8.27
C PRO A 301 9.75 4.59 7.79
N ASN A 302 10.11 4.63 6.51
CA ASN A 302 10.94 5.68 5.94
C ASN A 302 10.26 7.07 5.89
N LEU A 303 8.93 7.14 5.95
CA LEU A 303 8.20 8.41 5.92
C LEU A 303 8.04 9.05 7.31
N SER A 304 8.35 8.33 8.38
CA SER A 304 8.28 8.81 9.77
C SER A 304 9.68 8.95 10.41
N TYR A 305 10.74 8.85 9.64
CA TYR A 305 12.14 8.99 10.04
C TYR A 305 12.48 8.25 11.36
N GLU A 306 13.02 8.97 12.36
CA GLU A 306 13.39 8.40 13.64
C GLU A 306 12.20 8.01 14.53
N ASP A 307 11.03 8.58 14.26
CA ASP A 307 9.80 8.32 15.04
C ASP A 307 9.04 7.07 14.59
N PHE A 308 9.46 6.39 13.51
CA PHE A 308 8.74 5.23 12.99
C PHE A 308 8.45 4.13 14.04
N PRO A 309 9.31 3.86 15.05
CA PRO A 309 9.01 2.83 16.04
C PRO A 309 7.72 3.10 16.83
N ARG A 310 7.33 4.38 16.97
CA ARG A 310 6.09 4.78 17.66
C ARG A 310 4.83 4.36 16.90
N LEU A 311 4.92 4.11 15.60
CA LEU A 311 3.77 3.66 14.80
C LEU A 311 3.24 2.29 15.27
N LEU A 312 4.10 1.46 15.92
CA LEU A 312 3.69 0.20 16.54
C LEU A 312 2.67 0.40 17.67
N ASP A 313 2.79 1.50 18.42
CA ASP A 313 1.87 1.84 19.51
C ASP A 313 0.46 2.12 18.96
N ALA A 314 0.37 2.57 17.71
CA ALA A 314 -0.90 2.86 17.03
C ALA A 314 -1.54 1.63 16.37
N GLY A 315 -1.01 0.44 16.62
CA GLY A 315 -1.66 -0.82 16.22
C GLY A 315 -1.33 -1.32 14.82
N ILE A 316 -0.25 -0.86 14.19
CA ILE A 316 0.25 -1.48 12.95
C ILE A 316 0.85 -2.86 13.24
N ASN A 317 0.86 -3.73 12.24
CA ASN A 317 1.51 -5.06 12.30
C ASN A 317 2.41 -5.34 11.10
N ASP A 318 2.65 -4.34 10.25
CA ASP A 318 3.50 -4.49 9.07
C ASP A 318 4.24 -3.19 8.75
N TRP A 319 5.48 -3.31 8.32
CA TRP A 319 6.33 -2.21 7.88
C TRP A 319 6.33 -2.01 6.36
N GLY A 320 5.61 -2.87 5.64
CA GLY A 320 5.59 -2.87 4.19
C GLY A 320 6.85 -3.45 3.56
N GLY A 321 7.09 -3.04 2.34
CA GLY A 321 8.22 -3.54 1.57
C GLY A 321 9.49 -2.72 1.78
N ILE A 322 10.58 -3.37 2.15
CA ILE A 322 11.91 -2.78 2.30
C ILE A 322 12.83 -3.29 1.20
N SER A 323 13.48 -2.38 0.48
CA SER A 323 14.42 -2.76 -0.58
C SER A 323 15.88 -2.57 -0.15
N PRO A 324 16.70 -3.64 -0.21
CA PRO A 324 18.14 -3.53 0.00
C PRO A 324 18.90 -3.10 -1.28
N VAL A 325 18.23 -3.04 -2.43
CA VAL A 325 18.85 -2.82 -3.75
C VAL A 325 18.47 -1.48 -4.34
N THR A 326 17.19 -1.12 -4.25
CA THR A 326 16.63 0.07 -4.89
C THR A 326 16.19 1.08 -3.85
N ARG A 327 16.31 2.36 -4.19
CA ARG A 327 15.70 3.43 -3.37
C ARG A 327 14.18 3.37 -3.45
N ASP A 328 13.52 4.12 -2.59
CA ASP A 328 12.12 4.45 -2.77
C ASP A 328 12.00 5.45 -3.93
N PHE A 329 11.38 5.04 -5.03
CA PHE A 329 11.21 5.91 -6.20
C PHE A 329 10.02 6.87 -6.04
N ILE A 330 9.10 6.58 -5.10
CA ILE A 330 7.97 7.46 -4.78
C ILE A 330 8.40 8.58 -3.83
N ASN A 331 9.26 8.24 -2.87
CA ASN A 331 9.82 9.17 -1.89
C ASN A 331 11.35 9.06 -1.87
N PRO A 332 12.02 9.55 -2.92
CA PRO A 332 13.46 9.32 -3.11
C PRO A 332 14.34 10.01 -2.07
N GLU A 333 13.81 10.98 -1.35
CA GLU A 333 14.45 11.66 -0.23
C GLU A 333 14.44 10.85 1.08
N ALA A 334 13.52 9.87 1.17
CA ALA A 334 13.29 9.06 2.36
C ALA A 334 13.89 7.65 2.16
N ALA A 335 15.13 7.45 2.59
CA ALA A 335 15.80 6.16 2.46
C ALA A 335 15.12 5.07 3.28
N TRP A 336 15.09 3.84 2.74
CA TRP A 336 14.65 2.66 3.50
C TRP A 336 15.55 2.47 4.73
N PRO A 337 14.97 2.14 5.90
CA PRO A 337 15.78 1.71 7.04
C PRO A 337 16.50 0.40 6.69
N GLN A 338 17.69 0.23 7.25
CA GLN A 338 18.33 -1.07 7.18
C GLN A 338 17.48 -2.10 7.92
N ILE A 339 17.36 -3.32 7.36
CA ILE A 339 16.53 -4.37 7.97
C ILE A 339 17.01 -4.70 9.40
N ALA A 340 18.32 -4.65 9.67
CA ALA A 340 18.86 -4.84 11.01
C ALA A 340 18.35 -3.77 12.00
N LYS A 341 18.35 -2.48 11.60
CA LYS A 341 17.80 -1.40 12.43
C LYS A 341 16.28 -1.59 12.62
N LEU A 342 15.56 -1.96 11.57
CA LEU A 342 14.12 -2.23 11.66
C LEU A 342 13.83 -3.36 12.66
N GLN A 343 14.67 -4.39 12.69
CA GLN A 343 14.57 -5.49 13.63
C GLN A 343 14.84 -5.03 15.06
N GLU A 344 15.94 -4.33 15.29
CA GLU A 344 16.32 -3.80 16.60
C GLU A 344 15.21 -2.93 17.21
N GLU A 345 14.69 -1.98 16.45
CA GLU A 345 13.64 -1.05 16.90
C GLU A 345 12.29 -1.77 17.15
N THR A 346 11.99 -2.78 16.34
CA THR A 346 10.78 -3.59 16.52
C THR A 346 10.89 -4.46 17.78
N GLU A 347 12.03 -5.09 18.02
CA GLU A 347 12.30 -5.92 19.18
C GLU A 347 12.40 -5.10 20.48
N ALA A 348 12.96 -3.90 20.43
CA ALA A 348 12.98 -2.97 21.57
C ALA A 348 11.58 -2.59 22.06
N ARG A 349 10.57 -2.66 21.18
CA ARG A 349 9.15 -2.46 21.51
C ARG A 349 8.44 -3.73 21.96
N GLY A 350 9.14 -4.85 22.13
CA GLY A 350 8.59 -6.13 22.58
C GLY A 350 7.87 -6.94 21.51
N PHE A 351 8.11 -6.62 20.24
CA PHE A 351 7.58 -7.35 19.09
C PHE A 351 8.64 -8.25 18.43
N VAL A 352 8.21 -9.11 17.54
CA VAL A 352 9.09 -10.00 16.76
C VAL A 352 8.96 -9.65 15.29
N LEU A 353 10.05 -9.22 14.66
CA LEU A 353 10.07 -8.92 13.22
C LEU A 353 10.16 -10.22 12.41
N ARG A 354 9.29 -10.36 11.41
CA ARG A 354 9.27 -11.51 10.50
C ARG A 354 9.17 -11.08 9.04
N GLU A 355 9.96 -11.71 8.19
CA GLU A 355 9.86 -11.52 6.75
C GLU A 355 8.64 -12.29 6.20
N ARG A 356 7.75 -11.59 5.47
CA ARG A 356 6.66 -12.18 4.69
C ARG A 356 7.00 -12.20 3.20
N LEU A 357 6.19 -12.92 2.44
CA LEU A 357 6.20 -12.86 0.98
C LEU A 357 5.41 -11.61 0.48
N ALA A 358 5.25 -11.47 -0.84
CA ALA A 358 4.30 -10.52 -1.44
C ALA A 358 2.83 -10.79 -1.03
N LEU A 359 2.60 -11.94 -0.41
CA LEU A 359 1.35 -12.35 0.23
C LEU A 359 1.53 -12.42 1.74
N TYR A 360 0.48 -12.08 2.46
CA TYR A 360 0.42 -12.33 3.91
C TYR A 360 0.18 -13.81 4.21
N PRO A 361 0.62 -14.32 5.37
CA PRO A 361 0.55 -15.76 5.71
C PRO A 361 -0.84 -16.37 5.58
N GLU A 362 -1.89 -15.62 5.93
CA GLU A 362 -3.28 -16.05 5.79
C GLU A 362 -3.71 -16.22 4.33
N PHE A 363 -3.17 -15.42 3.40
CA PHE A 363 -3.44 -15.51 1.97
C PHE A 363 -2.61 -16.61 1.27
N VAL A 364 -1.41 -16.89 1.77
CA VAL A 364 -0.58 -18.03 1.30
C VAL A 364 -1.35 -19.34 1.39
N ARG A 365 -2.22 -19.49 2.40
CA ARG A 365 -3.03 -20.70 2.63
C ARG A 365 -4.32 -20.76 1.81
N ARG A 366 -4.72 -19.68 1.13
CA ARG A 366 -5.96 -19.61 0.34
C ARG A 366 -5.68 -19.96 -1.11
N GLU A 367 -6.02 -21.20 -1.50
CA GLU A 367 -5.64 -21.74 -2.81
C GLU A 367 -6.14 -20.95 -4.02
N HIS A 368 -7.33 -20.38 -3.96
CA HIS A 368 -7.96 -19.69 -5.09
C HIS A 368 -7.47 -18.26 -5.34
N PHE A 369 -6.60 -17.73 -4.44
CA PHE A 369 -6.06 -16.37 -4.58
C PHE A 369 -4.87 -16.27 -5.54
N VAL A 370 -4.21 -17.35 -5.87
CA VAL A 370 -3.05 -17.36 -6.77
C VAL A 370 -3.17 -18.42 -7.86
N SER A 371 -2.60 -18.15 -9.04
CA SER A 371 -2.49 -19.09 -10.14
C SER A 371 -1.54 -20.26 -9.81
N ALA A 372 -1.61 -21.34 -10.59
CA ALA A 372 -0.72 -22.50 -10.39
C ALA A 372 0.78 -22.15 -10.57
N PRO A 373 1.20 -21.35 -11.58
CA PRO A 373 2.59 -20.91 -11.70
C PRO A 373 3.10 -20.13 -10.48
N VAL A 374 2.32 -19.17 -9.99
CA VAL A 374 2.64 -18.37 -8.79
C VAL A 374 2.74 -19.28 -7.57
N ARG A 375 1.77 -20.18 -7.37
CA ARG A 375 1.75 -21.14 -6.26
C ARG A 375 3.01 -21.99 -6.21
N LYS A 376 3.46 -22.50 -7.35
CA LYS A 376 4.68 -23.30 -7.44
C LYS A 376 5.90 -22.55 -6.89
N LYS A 377 6.06 -21.28 -7.27
CA LYS A 377 7.17 -20.43 -6.80
C LYS A 377 6.98 -20.04 -5.33
N MET A 378 5.76 -19.67 -4.95
CA MET A 378 5.40 -19.31 -3.58
C MET A 378 5.71 -20.44 -2.58
N ASN A 379 5.34 -21.69 -2.91
CA ASN A 379 5.59 -22.84 -2.05
C ASN A 379 7.10 -23.13 -1.84
N ALA A 380 7.95 -22.77 -2.79
CA ALA A 380 9.40 -22.86 -2.64
C ALA A 380 9.99 -21.78 -1.72
N LEU A 381 9.27 -20.68 -1.54
CA LEU A 381 9.70 -19.52 -0.75
C LEU A 381 9.02 -19.43 0.62
N ALA A 382 7.90 -20.13 0.82
CA ALA A 382 7.11 -20.11 2.04
C ALA A 382 7.52 -21.18 3.03
N ARG A 383 7.44 -20.88 4.31
CA ARG A 383 7.46 -21.87 5.41
C ARG A 383 6.04 -22.39 5.65
N ALA A 384 5.93 -23.46 6.44
CA ALA A 384 4.63 -24.04 6.82
C ALA A 384 3.68 -23.06 7.52
N ASP A 385 4.21 -22.05 8.21
CA ASP A 385 3.43 -20.99 8.86
C ASP A 385 3.03 -19.84 7.90
N GLY A 386 3.43 -19.91 6.62
CA GLY A 386 3.10 -18.92 5.57
C GLY A 386 4.06 -17.73 5.48
N PHE A 387 5.00 -17.60 6.42
CA PHE A 387 6.06 -16.58 6.32
C PHE A 387 7.17 -17.02 5.36
N ALA A 388 8.05 -16.08 5.01
CA ALA A 388 9.16 -16.35 4.12
C ALA A 388 10.16 -17.35 4.73
N ALA A 389 10.66 -18.28 3.92
CA ALA A 389 11.81 -19.10 4.26
C ALA A 389 13.09 -18.24 4.30
N ARG A 390 14.05 -18.61 5.15
CA ARG A 390 15.34 -17.92 5.25
C ARG A 390 16.20 -18.11 4.00
#